data_b0ce4dfe58b46e5778fdb11a5b113ff6
#
_entry.id   b0ce4dfe58b46e5778fdb11a5b113ff6
#
_cell.length_a   1.000
_cell.length_b   1.000
_cell.length_c   1.000
_cell.angle_alpha   90.00
_cell.angle_beta   90.00
_cell.angle_gamma   90.00
#
_symmetry.space_group_name_H-M   'P 1'
#
loop_
_entity.id
_entity.type
_entity.pdbx_description
1 polymer ?
#
loop_
_entity_poly.entity_id
_entity_poly.type
_entity_poly.pdbx_seq_one_letter_code
_entity_poly.pdbx_strand_id
1 'polypeptide(L)'
;MGKLYTALGLMSGTSMDGVDASIIKSDGERVYSALFDRYFEYGDKIRQKILAIRQKILVPDHLVKHESEIKDIEREITFFHSNVVKEILNNNKIDVDLLGFHGQTIFHDSKKKITKQLGDGKLLSQLTKKKVVYNFRQNDLKNGGQGAPLTPIFHNLIANKYLKEELDKFYSVNILNIGGISNITQTVKWDELDKKKNYIKACDIAPGNCLIDEWVRKKSKKKYDIGGVLAGIGKTDELILNQALENFNIGPPYEDSLDIKDFDISFAKGLSLEDGTSTL
;
A
#
# COMPACT_ATOMS: atom_id res chain seq x y z
N MET A 1 -9.15 23.80 -18.75
CA MET A 1 -9.41 22.48 -18.14
C MET A 1 -8.53 21.45 -18.82
N GLY A 2 -7.78 20.67 -18.04
CA GLY A 2 -6.98 19.57 -18.58
C GLY A 2 -7.85 18.50 -19.25
N LYS A 3 -7.23 17.66 -20.07
CA LYS A 3 -7.92 16.50 -20.65
C LYS A 3 -8.27 15.51 -19.54
N LEU A 4 -9.53 15.09 -19.47
CA LEU A 4 -9.98 14.05 -18.53
C LEU A 4 -9.68 12.66 -19.09
N TYR A 5 -9.10 11.81 -18.24
CA TYR A 5 -8.85 10.41 -18.53
C TYR A 5 -9.68 9.52 -17.61
N THR A 6 -10.18 8.43 -18.15
CA THR A 6 -10.75 7.34 -17.35
C THR A 6 -9.66 6.31 -17.12
N ALA A 7 -9.24 6.13 -15.87
CA ALA A 7 -8.14 5.24 -15.51
C ALA A 7 -8.63 4.13 -14.57
N LEU A 8 -8.19 2.89 -14.82
CA LEU A 8 -8.36 1.77 -13.90
C LEU A 8 -7.04 1.56 -13.15
N GLY A 9 -7.05 1.83 -11.86
CA GLY A 9 -5.94 1.55 -10.95
C GLY A 9 -6.03 0.14 -10.38
N LEU A 10 -4.87 -0.54 -10.29
CA LEU A 10 -4.71 -1.88 -9.73
C LEU A 10 -3.62 -1.83 -8.66
N MET A 11 -4.02 -2.02 -7.39
CA MET A 11 -3.12 -1.97 -6.24
C MET A 11 -3.13 -3.30 -5.49
N SER A 12 -1.94 -3.83 -5.20
CA SER A 12 -1.76 -4.96 -4.28
C SER A 12 -0.96 -4.49 -3.09
N GLY A 13 -1.57 -4.56 -1.91
CA GLY A 13 -1.01 -4.09 -0.65
C GLY A 13 0.02 -5.05 -0.03
N THR A 14 0.56 -4.66 1.12
CA THR A 14 1.54 -5.46 1.89
C THR A 14 0.95 -6.70 2.55
N SER A 15 -0.39 -6.78 2.67
CA SER A 15 -1.14 -7.96 3.13
C SER A 15 -1.00 -9.17 2.19
N MET A 16 -0.70 -8.93 0.90
CA MET A 16 -0.50 -9.96 -0.14
C MET A 16 -1.72 -10.88 -0.31
N ASP A 17 -2.89 -10.36 -0.12
CA ASP A 17 -4.17 -11.10 -0.12
C ASP A 17 -5.01 -10.87 -1.37
N GLY A 18 -4.75 -9.81 -2.14
CA GLY A 18 -5.51 -9.52 -3.35
C GLY A 18 -5.15 -8.22 -4.03
N VAL A 19 -6.08 -7.76 -4.83
CA VAL A 19 -5.98 -6.56 -5.67
C VAL A 19 -7.17 -5.65 -5.41
N ASP A 20 -6.90 -4.43 -4.99
CA ASP A 20 -7.87 -3.33 -5.04
C ASP A 20 -7.88 -2.73 -6.44
N ALA A 21 -9.05 -2.69 -7.04
CA ALA A 21 -9.25 -2.17 -8.38
C ALA A 21 -10.26 -1.03 -8.36
N SER A 22 -9.86 0.15 -8.85
CA SER A 22 -10.72 1.32 -8.87
C SER A 22 -10.68 2.01 -10.22
N ILE A 23 -11.86 2.39 -10.75
CA ILE A 23 -11.96 3.24 -11.94
C ILE A 23 -12.24 4.67 -11.49
N ILE A 24 -11.40 5.58 -11.95
CA ILE A 24 -11.56 7.00 -11.70
C ILE A 24 -11.60 7.77 -13.02
N LYS A 25 -12.25 8.94 -13.01
CA LYS A 25 -12.12 9.95 -14.06
C LYS A 25 -11.39 11.16 -13.49
N SER A 26 -10.27 11.54 -14.10
CA SER A 26 -9.40 12.59 -13.56
C SER A 26 -8.63 13.30 -14.68
N ASP A 27 -8.25 14.56 -14.43
CA ASP A 27 -7.28 15.29 -15.24
C ASP A 27 -5.82 15.10 -14.76
N GLY A 28 -5.63 14.33 -13.68
CA GLY A 28 -4.33 14.10 -13.07
C GLY A 28 -3.87 15.19 -12.10
N GLU A 29 -4.63 16.29 -11.95
CA GLU A 29 -4.23 17.45 -11.16
C GLU A 29 -5.26 17.83 -10.08
N ARG A 30 -6.47 18.25 -10.49
CA ARG A 30 -7.47 18.86 -9.60
C ARG A 30 -8.84 18.21 -9.67
N VAL A 31 -9.14 17.50 -10.74
CA VAL A 31 -10.44 16.88 -10.96
C VAL A 31 -10.35 15.38 -10.77
N TYR A 32 -11.26 14.86 -9.97
CA TYR A 32 -11.36 13.45 -9.70
C TYR A 32 -12.80 13.04 -9.40
N SER A 33 -13.21 11.92 -9.94
CA SER A 33 -14.44 11.22 -9.55
C SER A 33 -14.21 9.71 -9.58
N ALA A 34 -14.60 9.01 -8.50
CA ALA A 34 -14.64 7.55 -8.46
C ALA A 34 -15.88 7.08 -9.23
N LEU A 35 -15.68 6.09 -10.10
CA LEU A 35 -16.74 5.49 -10.92
C LEU A 35 -17.03 4.05 -10.49
N PHE A 36 -16.02 3.34 -9.96
CA PHE A 36 -16.09 1.95 -9.55
C PHE A 36 -14.96 1.64 -8.59
N ASP A 37 -15.19 0.76 -7.63
CA ASP A 37 -14.17 0.11 -6.81
C ASP A 37 -14.59 -1.30 -6.43
N ARG A 38 -13.63 -2.20 -6.38
CA ARG A 38 -13.81 -3.58 -5.94
C ARG A 38 -12.49 -4.23 -5.58
N TYR A 39 -12.54 -5.07 -4.54
CA TYR A 39 -11.45 -5.94 -4.14
C TYR A 39 -11.57 -7.32 -4.79
N PHE A 40 -10.44 -7.90 -5.21
CA PHE A 40 -10.30 -9.23 -5.80
C PHE A 40 -9.27 -10.04 -5.03
N GLU A 41 -9.71 -11.04 -4.31
CA GLU A 41 -8.83 -11.87 -3.48
C GLU A 41 -7.93 -12.77 -4.34
N TYR A 42 -6.66 -12.90 -3.98
CA TYR A 42 -5.77 -13.90 -4.55
C TYR A 42 -6.18 -15.30 -4.10
N GLY A 43 -6.15 -16.26 -5.02
CA GLY A 43 -6.26 -17.66 -4.64
C GLY A 43 -5.07 -18.10 -3.78
N ASP A 44 -5.29 -19.06 -2.87
CA ASP A 44 -4.30 -19.55 -1.90
C ASP A 44 -2.95 -19.89 -2.52
N LYS A 45 -2.93 -20.49 -3.70
CA LYS A 45 -1.69 -20.88 -4.40
C LYS A 45 -0.82 -19.67 -4.76
N ILE A 46 -1.44 -18.61 -5.32
CA ILE A 46 -0.71 -17.38 -5.69
C ILE A 46 -0.20 -16.71 -4.41
N ARG A 47 -1.06 -16.58 -3.42
CA ARG A 47 -0.71 -15.97 -2.13
C ARG A 47 0.46 -16.67 -1.44
N GLN A 48 0.44 -18.00 -1.37
CA GLN A 48 1.54 -18.80 -0.79
C GLN A 48 2.85 -18.59 -1.53
N LYS A 49 2.83 -18.52 -2.88
CA LYS A 49 4.04 -18.23 -3.67
C LYS A 49 4.59 -16.83 -3.40
N ILE A 50 3.72 -15.82 -3.30
CA ILE A 50 4.14 -14.45 -2.98
C ILE A 50 4.79 -14.40 -1.60
N LEU A 51 4.17 -15.01 -0.59
CA LEU A 51 4.72 -15.07 0.77
C LEU A 51 6.07 -15.80 0.80
N ALA A 52 6.16 -16.94 0.12
CA ALA A 52 7.40 -17.74 0.07
C ALA A 52 8.55 -16.96 -0.60
N ILE A 53 8.30 -16.31 -1.73
CA ILE A 53 9.36 -15.55 -2.40
C ILE A 53 9.77 -14.31 -1.58
N ARG A 54 8.82 -13.61 -0.96
CA ARG A 54 9.14 -12.47 -0.10
C ARG A 54 10.05 -12.85 1.06
N GLN A 55 9.82 -14.00 1.71
CA GLN A 55 10.68 -14.50 2.80
C GLN A 55 12.12 -14.81 2.35
N LYS A 56 12.31 -15.13 1.06
CA LYS A 56 13.64 -15.40 0.49
C LYS A 56 14.39 -14.12 0.12
N ILE A 57 13.68 -13.01 -0.13
CA ILE A 57 14.27 -11.75 -0.61
C ILE A 57 14.51 -10.79 0.58
N LEU A 58 15.66 -10.92 1.22
CA LEU A 58 16.06 -10.12 2.37
C LEU A 58 17.04 -9.00 2.01
N VAL A 59 17.81 -9.19 0.93
CA VAL A 59 18.81 -8.23 0.45
C VAL A 59 18.75 -8.16 -1.08
N PRO A 60 19.27 -7.10 -1.72
CA PRO A 60 19.20 -6.92 -3.18
C PRO A 60 19.73 -8.10 -3.99
N ASP A 61 20.82 -8.74 -3.55
CA ASP A 61 21.44 -9.86 -4.25
C ASP A 61 20.51 -11.07 -4.37
N HIS A 62 19.57 -11.22 -3.44
CA HIS A 62 18.57 -12.27 -3.50
C HIS A 62 17.58 -12.09 -4.67
N LEU A 63 17.40 -10.86 -5.19
CA LEU A 63 16.59 -10.63 -6.39
C LEU A 63 17.20 -11.30 -7.61
N VAL A 64 18.54 -11.25 -7.74
CA VAL A 64 19.26 -11.92 -8.82
C VAL A 64 19.28 -13.43 -8.61
N LYS A 65 19.57 -13.87 -7.37
CA LYS A 65 19.61 -15.30 -7.02
C LYS A 65 18.29 -16.03 -7.30
N HIS A 66 17.17 -15.37 -7.13
CA HIS A 66 15.83 -15.95 -7.31
C HIS A 66 15.10 -15.42 -8.56
N GLU A 67 15.84 -14.90 -9.54
CA GLU A 67 15.26 -14.25 -10.73
C GLU A 67 14.26 -15.13 -11.49
N SER A 68 14.59 -16.42 -11.68
CA SER A 68 13.69 -17.35 -12.38
C SER A 68 12.38 -17.55 -11.66
N GLU A 69 12.43 -17.80 -10.34
CA GLU A 69 11.23 -17.97 -9.50
C GLU A 69 10.39 -16.67 -9.47
N ILE A 70 11.05 -15.52 -9.39
CA ILE A 70 10.40 -14.20 -9.46
C ILE A 70 9.66 -14.04 -10.78
N LYS A 71 10.28 -14.35 -11.92
CA LYS A 71 9.66 -14.24 -13.25
C LYS A 71 8.43 -15.14 -13.39
N ASP A 72 8.48 -16.36 -12.86
CA ASP A 72 7.35 -17.28 -12.90
C ASP A 72 6.15 -16.71 -12.10
N ILE A 73 6.40 -16.20 -10.90
CA ILE A 73 5.35 -15.59 -10.06
C ILE A 73 4.84 -14.27 -10.69
N GLU A 74 5.71 -13.44 -11.26
CA GLU A 74 5.32 -12.23 -11.99
C GLU A 74 4.34 -12.55 -13.12
N ARG A 75 4.60 -13.63 -13.86
CA ARG A 75 3.70 -14.06 -14.93
C ARG A 75 2.34 -14.46 -14.39
N GLU A 76 2.27 -15.26 -13.32
CA GLU A 76 1.01 -15.68 -12.70
C GLU A 76 0.20 -14.47 -12.17
N ILE A 77 0.87 -13.54 -11.47
CA ILE A 77 0.26 -12.30 -10.98
C ILE A 77 -0.27 -11.47 -12.13
N THR A 78 0.49 -11.35 -13.21
CA THR A 78 0.06 -10.58 -14.38
C THR A 78 -1.18 -11.18 -15.05
N PHE A 79 -1.26 -12.50 -15.15
CA PHE A 79 -2.46 -13.17 -15.63
C PHE A 79 -3.66 -12.92 -14.71
N PHE A 80 -3.46 -12.99 -13.39
CA PHE A 80 -4.52 -12.68 -12.44
C PHE A 80 -5.06 -11.26 -12.64
N HIS A 81 -4.18 -10.26 -12.70
CA HIS A 81 -4.55 -8.87 -12.95
C HIS A 81 -5.24 -8.68 -14.30
N SER A 82 -4.78 -9.40 -15.35
CA SER A 82 -5.44 -9.37 -16.65
C SER A 82 -6.88 -9.87 -16.59
N ASN A 83 -7.14 -10.93 -15.81
CA ASN A 83 -8.50 -11.46 -15.63
C ASN A 83 -9.37 -10.47 -14.83
N VAL A 84 -8.82 -9.83 -13.79
CA VAL A 84 -9.50 -8.75 -13.04
C VAL A 84 -9.90 -7.62 -13.97
N VAL A 85 -8.98 -7.13 -14.80
CA VAL A 85 -9.27 -6.08 -15.79
C VAL A 85 -10.38 -6.50 -16.75
N LYS A 86 -10.30 -7.69 -17.30
CA LYS A 86 -11.32 -8.21 -18.24
C LYS A 86 -12.69 -8.32 -17.58
N GLU A 87 -12.75 -8.84 -16.35
CA GLU A 87 -13.99 -8.94 -15.58
C GLU A 87 -14.62 -7.56 -15.36
N ILE A 88 -13.82 -6.58 -14.93
CA ILE A 88 -14.31 -5.22 -14.68
C ILE A 88 -14.81 -4.56 -15.94
N LEU A 89 -14.05 -4.61 -17.04
CA LEU A 89 -14.42 -3.96 -18.30
C LEU A 89 -15.67 -4.60 -18.93
N ASN A 90 -15.81 -5.92 -18.84
CA ASN A 90 -16.97 -6.62 -19.36
C ASN A 90 -18.25 -6.30 -18.57
N ASN A 91 -18.14 -6.21 -17.24
CA ASN A 91 -19.32 -6.07 -16.38
C ASN A 91 -19.80 -4.60 -16.29
N ASN A 92 -18.92 -3.61 -16.39
CA ASN A 92 -19.26 -2.22 -16.11
C ASN A 92 -19.53 -1.38 -17.38
N LYS A 93 -19.20 -1.87 -18.57
CA LYS A 93 -19.34 -1.13 -19.85
C LYS A 93 -18.69 0.28 -19.81
N ILE A 94 -17.68 0.45 -18.97
CA ILE A 94 -16.91 1.70 -18.86
C ILE A 94 -15.68 1.57 -19.75
N ASP A 95 -15.53 2.49 -20.70
CA ASP A 95 -14.30 2.54 -21.49
C ASP A 95 -13.18 3.20 -20.67
N VAL A 96 -12.01 2.57 -20.65
CA VAL A 96 -10.86 2.95 -19.86
C VAL A 96 -9.72 3.34 -20.80
N ASP A 97 -9.19 4.55 -20.67
CA ASP A 97 -8.10 5.08 -21.48
C ASP A 97 -6.75 4.43 -21.14
N LEU A 98 -6.53 4.15 -19.85
CA LEU A 98 -5.27 3.60 -19.36
C LEU A 98 -5.45 2.78 -18.06
N LEU A 99 -4.49 1.88 -17.81
CA LEU A 99 -4.37 1.12 -16.58
C LEU A 99 -3.19 1.66 -15.76
N GLY A 100 -3.39 1.89 -14.46
CA GLY A 100 -2.33 2.08 -13.49
C GLY A 100 -2.03 0.74 -12.82
N PHE A 101 -0.83 0.21 -12.98
CA PHE A 101 -0.44 -1.11 -12.47
C PHE A 101 0.70 -1.02 -11.47
N HIS A 102 0.38 -1.17 -10.19
CA HIS A 102 1.37 -1.15 -9.12
C HIS A 102 2.13 -2.49 -9.03
N GLY A 103 1.43 -3.61 -9.23
CA GLY A 103 1.98 -4.94 -8.93
C GLY A 103 2.07 -5.21 -7.43
N GLN A 104 2.77 -6.28 -7.03
CA GLN A 104 2.92 -6.72 -5.64
C GLN A 104 4.34 -6.50 -5.14
N THR A 105 4.52 -5.62 -4.18
CA THR A 105 5.84 -5.35 -3.58
C THR A 105 6.35 -6.55 -2.79
N ILE A 106 7.56 -7.01 -3.11
CA ILE A 106 8.28 -8.07 -2.38
C ILE A 106 9.58 -7.58 -1.76
N PHE A 107 10.12 -6.45 -2.23
CA PHE A 107 11.33 -5.83 -1.70
C PHE A 107 11.27 -4.32 -1.87
N HIS A 108 11.70 -3.58 -0.85
CA HIS A 108 11.85 -2.14 -0.89
C HIS A 108 13.00 -1.71 0.04
N ASP A 109 13.92 -0.91 -0.48
CA ASP A 109 15.04 -0.30 0.25
C ASP A 109 15.27 1.08 -0.36
N SER A 110 14.75 2.11 0.30
CA SER A 110 14.84 3.50 -0.16
C SER A 110 16.28 4.02 -0.12
N LYS A 111 17.10 3.57 0.86
CA LYS A 111 18.52 3.96 1.01
C LYS A 111 19.34 3.45 -0.16
N LYS A 112 19.15 2.21 -0.56
CA LYS A 112 19.83 1.60 -1.72
C LYS A 112 19.16 1.95 -3.05
N LYS A 113 18.02 2.65 -3.03
CA LYS A 113 17.22 3.00 -4.20
C LYS A 113 16.79 1.79 -5.03
N ILE A 114 16.50 0.68 -4.35
CA ILE A 114 16.09 -0.58 -4.95
C ILE A 114 14.69 -0.95 -4.47
N THR A 115 13.82 -1.25 -5.41
CA THR A 115 12.48 -1.75 -5.13
C THR A 115 12.09 -2.80 -6.16
N LYS A 116 11.30 -3.80 -5.74
CA LYS A 116 10.78 -4.83 -6.63
C LYS A 116 9.31 -5.05 -6.37
N GLN A 117 8.51 -4.77 -7.39
CA GLN A 117 7.11 -5.15 -7.48
C GLN A 117 6.99 -6.29 -8.48
N LEU A 118 6.31 -7.37 -8.09
CA LEU A 118 5.95 -8.46 -8.99
C LEU A 118 4.86 -8.00 -9.96
N GLY A 119 5.06 -8.31 -11.22
CA GLY A 119 4.12 -8.01 -12.30
C GLY A 119 4.81 -7.42 -13.53
N ASP A 120 4.38 -7.89 -14.70
CA ASP A 120 4.88 -7.45 -16.00
C ASP A 120 3.85 -6.54 -16.68
N GLY A 121 4.11 -5.22 -16.65
CA GLY A 121 3.25 -4.22 -17.26
C GLY A 121 3.17 -4.32 -18.79
N LYS A 122 4.22 -4.80 -19.45
CA LYS A 122 4.21 -5.04 -20.90
C LYS A 122 3.28 -6.19 -21.26
N LEU A 123 3.40 -7.31 -20.53
CA LEU A 123 2.52 -8.46 -20.70
C LEU A 123 1.07 -8.08 -20.39
N LEU A 124 0.81 -7.31 -19.32
CA LEU A 124 -0.52 -6.84 -18.99
C LEU A 124 -1.12 -6.00 -20.13
N SER A 125 -0.33 -5.11 -20.73
CA SER A 125 -0.76 -4.31 -21.88
C SER A 125 -1.12 -5.18 -23.09
N GLN A 126 -0.32 -6.21 -23.37
CA GLN A 126 -0.59 -7.16 -24.45
C GLN A 126 -1.87 -7.96 -24.22
N LEU A 127 -2.11 -8.42 -22.98
CA LEU A 127 -3.27 -9.25 -22.61
C LEU A 127 -4.59 -8.46 -22.58
N THR A 128 -4.53 -7.18 -22.20
CA THR A 128 -5.71 -6.32 -22.03
C THR A 128 -5.98 -5.40 -23.21
N LYS A 129 -5.00 -5.23 -24.11
CA LYS A 129 -5.02 -4.27 -25.21
C LYS A 129 -5.20 -2.80 -24.75
N LYS A 130 -4.81 -2.51 -23.52
CA LYS A 130 -4.86 -1.17 -22.92
C LYS A 130 -3.45 -0.62 -22.71
N LYS A 131 -3.33 0.71 -22.66
CA LYS A 131 -2.11 1.38 -22.20
C LYS A 131 -1.91 1.10 -20.72
N VAL A 132 -0.70 0.70 -20.31
CA VAL A 132 -0.37 0.39 -18.92
C VAL A 132 0.74 1.32 -18.44
N VAL A 133 0.48 2.03 -17.35
CA VAL A 133 1.48 2.80 -16.59
C VAL A 133 1.88 1.96 -15.38
N TYR A 134 3.18 1.73 -15.21
CA TYR A 134 3.72 0.85 -14.17
C TYR A 134 5.10 1.30 -13.69
N ASN A 135 5.72 0.59 -12.76
CA ASN A 135 7.02 0.94 -12.15
C ASN A 135 7.02 2.30 -11.43
N PHE A 136 5.93 2.67 -10.78
CA PHE A 136 5.78 3.93 -10.08
C PHE A 136 6.89 4.16 -9.06
N ARG A 137 7.11 3.18 -8.16
CA ARG A 137 8.12 3.28 -7.09
C ARG A 137 9.53 3.37 -7.65
N GLN A 138 9.85 2.58 -8.67
CA GLN A 138 11.17 2.61 -9.31
C GLN A 138 11.43 3.95 -10.00
N ASN A 139 10.40 4.54 -10.60
CA ASN A 139 10.52 5.85 -11.23
C ASN A 139 10.73 6.95 -10.19
N ASP A 140 10.02 6.90 -9.08
CA ASP A 140 10.18 7.85 -7.96
C ASP A 140 11.59 7.79 -7.36
N LEU A 141 12.10 6.58 -7.07
CA LEU A 141 13.48 6.39 -6.59
C LEU A 141 14.54 6.93 -7.56
N LYS A 142 14.35 6.74 -8.87
CA LYS A 142 15.25 7.26 -9.90
C LYS A 142 15.29 8.79 -9.95
N ASN A 143 14.18 9.44 -9.59
CA ASN A 143 14.04 10.89 -9.56
C ASN A 143 14.33 11.50 -8.16
N GLY A 144 14.92 10.72 -7.24
CA GLY A 144 15.37 11.21 -5.94
C GLY A 144 14.35 11.05 -4.81
N GLY A 145 13.16 10.50 -5.09
CA GLY A 145 12.18 10.15 -4.07
C GLY A 145 12.55 8.89 -3.28
N GLN A 146 11.68 8.51 -2.36
CA GLN A 146 11.84 7.33 -1.50
C GLN A 146 11.08 6.09 -2.03
N GLY A 147 10.26 6.25 -3.07
CA GLY A 147 9.42 5.18 -3.63
C GLY A 147 8.19 4.85 -2.80
N ALA A 148 8.07 5.39 -1.60
CA ALA A 148 6.90 5.29 -0.72
C ALA A 148 6.91 6.44 0.30
N PRO A 149 5.72 6.95 0.74
CA PRO A 149 4.41 6.66 0.17
C PRO A 149 4.19 7.37 -1.18
N LEU A 150 3.34 6.83 -2.06
CA LEU A 150 2.99 7.45 -3.36
C LEU A 150 1.59 8.10 -3.39
N THR A 151 0.83 7.94 -2.32
CA THR A 151 -0.54 8.47 -2.18
C THR A 151 -0.65 9.96 -1.81
N PRO A 152 0.38 10.67 -1.33
CA PRO A 152 0.26 12.04 -0.83
C PRO A 152 -0.35 13.03 -1.82
N ILE A 153 -0.06 12.91 -3.12
CA ILE A 153 -0.65 13.75 -4.17
C ILE A 153 -2.17 13.53 -4.22
N PHE A 154 -2.60 12.28 -4.14
CA PHE A 154 -4.02 11.93 -4.14
C PHE A 154 -4.70 12.34 -2.82
N HIS A 155 -4.03 12.18 -1.68
CA HIS A 155 -4.51 12.69 -0.39
C HIS A 155 -4.75 14.20 -0.43
N ASN A 156 -3.84 14.96 -1.03
CA ASN A 156 -4.02 16.41 -1.17
C ASN A 156 -5.22 16.76 -2.08
N LEU A 157 -5.43 16.00 -3.16
CA LEU A 157 -6.58 16.15 -4.03
C LEU A 157 -7.90 15.90 -3.26
N ILE A 158 -7.97 14.81 -2.47
CA ILE A 158 -9.13 14.47 -1.64
C ILE A 158 -9.40 15.58 -0.62
N ALA A 159 -8.38 16.02 0.11
CA ALA A 159 -8.52 17.07 1.11
C ALA A 159 -9.06 18.36 0.51
N ASN A 160 -8.51 18.82 -0.60
CA ASN A 160 -8.98 20.02 -1.28
C ASN A 160 -10.40 19.87 -1.88
N LYS A 161 -10.83 18.66 -2.15
CA LYS A 161 -12.18 18.40 -2.67
C LYS A 161 -13.24 18.28 -1.58
N TYR A 162 -12.93 17.59 -0.49
CA TYR A 162 -13.90 17.18 0.51
C TYR A 162 -13.73 17.85 1.88
N LEU A 163 -12.54 18.39 2.16
CA LEU A 163 -12.18 19.03 3.43
C LEU A 163 -11.79 20.51 3.21
N LYS A 164 -12.48 21.17 2.29
CA LYS A 164 -12.16 22.55 1.92
C LYS A 164 -12.36 23.51 3.08
N GLU A 165 -13.42 23.34 3.85
CA GLU A 165 -13.73 24.20 5.01
C GLU A 165 -12.66 24.07 6.09
N GLU A 166 -12.17 22.85 6.35
CA GLU A 166 -11.10 22.59 7.30
C GLU A 166 -9.77 23.18 6.82
N LEU A 167 -9.47 23.07 5.52
CA LEU A 167 -8.29 23.68 4.93
C LEU A 167 -8.38 25.22 4.95
N ASP A 168 -9.55 25.80 4.75
CA ASP A 168 -9.77 27.24 4.85
C ASP A 168 -9.55 27.74 6.29
N LYS A 169 -9.89 26.94 7.29
CA LYS A 169 -9.78 27.25 8.71
C LYS A 169 -8.37 26.98 9.28
N PHE A 170 -7.75 25.86 8.90
CA PHE A 170 -6.52 25.39 9.54
C PHE A 170 -5.28 25.42 8.63
N TYR A 171 -5.43 25.81 7.35
CA TYR A 171 -4.39 25.85 6.30
C TYR A 171 -3.82 24.50 5.91
N SER A 172 -3.92 23.48 6.76
CA SER A 172 -3.50 22.11 6.48
C SER A 172 -4.38 21.11 7.23
N VAL A 173 -4.49 19.91 6.67
CA VAL A 173 -5.18 18.76 7.26
C VAL A 173 -4.28 17.54 7.14
N ASN A 174 -4.24 16.74 8.19
CA ASN A 174 -3.51 15.48 8.18
C ASN A 174 -4.44 14.32 7.80
N ILE A 175 -4.01 13.53 6.82
CA ILE A 175 -4.68 12.28 6.46
C ILE A 175 -3.82 11.13 6.97
N LEU A 176 -4.36 10.37 7.92
CA LEU A 176 -3.76 9.16 8.46
C LEU A 176 -4.27 7.96 7.68
N ASN A 177 -3.37 7.20 7.11
CA ASN A 177 -3.65 5.91 6.49
C ASN A 177 -3.10 4.78 7.38
N ILE A 178 -3.99 3.85 7.77
CA ILE A 178 -3.64 2.70 8.60
C ILE A 178 -3.77 1.44 7.73
N GLY A 179 -2.64 1.03 7.15
CA GLY A 179 -2.48 -0.22 6.40
C GLY A 179 -1.63 -1.22 7.20
N GLY A 180 -0.79 -2.00 6.52
CA GLY A 180 0.23 -2.83 7.19
C GLY A 180 1.20 -1.95 7.98
N ILE A 181 1.65 -0.86 7.37
CA ILE A 181 2.38 0.25 7.99
C ILE A 181 1.45 1.47 7.98
N SER A 182 1.45 2.23 9.07
CA SER A 182 0.72 3.48 9.18
C SER A 182 1.55 4.62 8.63
N ASN A 183 0.94 5.46 7.80
CA ASN A 183 1.56 6.67 7.27
C ASN A 183 0.64 7.88 7.37
N ILE A 184 1.24 9.06 7.46
CA ILE A 184 0.53 10.33 7.54
C ILE A 184 0.91 11.21 6.37
N THR A 185 -0.07 11.92 5.83
CA THR A 185 0.13 12.95 4.82
C THR A 185 -0.40 14.27 5.35
N GLN A 186 0.47 15.28 5.44
CA GLN A 186 0.06 16.65 5.66
C GLN A 186 -0.33 17.26 4.33
N THR A 187 -1.62 17.56 4.17
CA THR A 187 -2.17 18.21 2.98
C THR A 187 -2.19 19.72 3.17
N VAL A 188 -2.14 20.44 2.06
CA VAL A 188 -2.19 21.89 2.05
C VAL A 188 -3.20 22.39 1.02
N LYS A 189 -3.68 23.62 1.22
CA LYS A 189 -4.56 24.28 0.27
C LYS A 189 -3.86 24.47 -1.08
N TRP A 190 -4.55 24.27 -2.19
CA TRP A 190 -3.94 24.40 -3.53
C TRP A 190 -3.29 25.77 -3.79
N ASP A 191 -3.97 26.84 -3.38
CA ASP A 191 -3.47 28.21 -3.58
C ASP A 191 -2.15 28.50 -2.82
N GLU A 192 -1.84 27.71 -1.81
CA GLU A 192 -0.60 27.79 -1.05
C GLU A 192 0.52 26.92 -1.64
N LEU A 193 0.17 25.84 -2.33
CA LEU A 193 1.13 24.99 -3.05
C LEU A 193 1.91 25.79 -4.11
N ASP A 194 1.20 26.66 -4.84
CA ASP A 194 1.78 27.47 -5.91
C ASP A 194 2.64 28.63 -5.39
N LYS A 195 2.41 29.10 -4.14
CA LYS A 195 3.01 30.35 -3.63
C LYS A 195 4.34 30.21 -2.91
N LYS A 196 4.69 29.05 -2.33
CA LYS A 196 5.82 28.96 -1.39
C LYS A 196 6.72 27.74 -1.48
N LYS A 197 6.74 26.96 -2.54
CA LYS A 197 7.43 25.65 -2.51
C LYS A 197 6.98 24.80 -1.30
N ASN A 198 5.73 24.94 -0.86
CA ASN A 198 5.16 24.11 0.18
C ASN A 198 4.90 22.73 -0.40
N TYR A 199 5.80 21.82 -0.08
CA TYR A 199 5.68 20.43 -0.48
C TYR A 199 4.65 19.75 0.41
N ILE A 200 3.83 18.88 -0.19
CA ILE A 200 3.06 17.88 0.55
C ILE A 200 4.07 17.04 1.33
N LYS A 201 3.91 16.98 2.65
CA LYS A 201 4.75 16.17 3.51
C LYS A 201 4.06 14.85 3.80
N ALA A 202 4.80 13.76 3.71
CA ALA A 202 4.30 12.45 4.08
C ALA A 202 5.44 11.59 4.62
N CYS A 203 5.11 10.73 5.58
CA CYS A 203 6.05 9.79 6.17
C CYS A 203 5.32 8.58 6.74
N ASP A 204 6.02 7.46 6.83
CA ASP A 204 5.61 6.34 7.65
C ASP A 204 5.84 6.70 9.13
N ILE A 205 4.91 6.32 10.01
CA ILE A 205 4.93 6.75 11.42
C ILE A 205 4.97 5.60 12.41
N ALA A 206 4.38 4.45 12.07
CA ALA A 206 4.21 3.34 13.01
C ALA A 206 3.84 2.05 12.28
N PRO A 207 3.85 0.88 12.96
CA PRO A 207 3.10 -0.27 12.48
C PRO A 207 1.62 0.10 12.39
N GLY A 208 0.94 -0.49 11.43
CA GLY A 208 -0.51 -0.49 11.37
C GLY A 208 -1.03 -1.87 11.75
N ASN A 209 -1.77 -2.50 10.84
CA ASN A 209 -2.33 -3.84 11.09
C ASN A 209 -1.31 -5.00 11.04
N CYS A 210 -0.06 -4.74 10.62
CA CYS A 210 0.90 -5.82 10.34
C CYS A 210 1.22 -6.68 11.57
N LEU A 211 1.32 -6.08 12.77
CA LEU A 211 1.62 -6.80 14.01
C LEU A 211 0.43 -7.67 14.43
N ILE A 212 -0.78 -7.09 14.42
CA ILE A 212 -2.03 -7.80 14.71
C ILE A 212 -2.21 -8.99 13.78
N ASP A 213 -2.04 -8.76 12.47
CA ASP A 213 -2.17 -9.81 11.47
C ASP A 213 -1.13 -10.92 11.64
N GLU A 214 0.11 -10.56 11.95
CA GLU A 214 1.16 -11.54 12.22
C GLU A 214 0.85 -12.38 13.45
N TRP A 215 0.38 -11.74 14.54
CA TRP A 215 -0.03 -12.41 15.77
C TRP A 215 -1.17 -13.39 15.52
N VAL A 216 -2.23 -12.93 14.87
CA VAL A 216 -3.39 -13.76 14.53
C VAL A 216 -2.99 -14.98 13.71
N ARG A 217 -2.12 -14.80 12.71
CA ARG A 217 -1.59 -15.91 11.91
C ARG A 217 -0.71 -16.88 12.69
N LYS A 218 0.10 -16.39 13.62
CA LYS A 218 0.95 -17.24 14.48
C LYS A 218 0.15 -18.04 15.51
N LYS A 219 -0.92 -17.48 16.04
CA LYS A 219 -1.70 -18.07 17.15
C LYS A 219 -2.95 -18.81 16.68
N SER A 220 -3.36 -18.66 15.40
CA SER A 220 -4.58 -19.26 14.88
C SER A 220 -4.45 -19.65 13.39
N LYS A 221 -5.53 -20.24 12.84
CA LYS A 221 -5.66 -20.49 11.40
C LYS A 221 -6.26 -19.31 10.63
N LYS A 222 -6.58 -18.20 11.31
CA LYS A 222 -7.16 -17.01 10.69
C LYS A 222 -6.07 -16.20 10.00
N LYS A 223 -6.45 -15.45 8.97
CA LYS A 223 -5.54 -14.57 8.22
C LYS A 223 -5.32 -13.23 8.94
N TYR A 224 -6.37 -12.70 9.58
CA TYR A 224 -6.41 -11.44 10.31
C TYR A 224 -7.64 -11.42 11.26
N ASP A 225 -7.75 -10.38 12.06
CA ASP A 225 -8.91 -10.17 12.96
C ASP A 225 -10.06 -9.50 12.21
N ILE A 226 -11.04 -10.30 11.77
CA ILE A 226 -12.19 -9.80 11.01
C ILE A 226 -13.09 -8.95 11.91
N GLY A 227 -13.20 -7.65 11.55
CA GLY A 227 -14.06 -6.72 12.27
C GLY A 227 -13.59 -6.38 13.69
N GLY A 228 -12.34 -6.69 14.05
CA GLY A 228 -11.80 -6.42 15.39
C GLY A 228 -12.43 -7.29 16.49
N VAL A 229 -12.99 -8.45 16.15
CA VAL A 229 -13.71 -9.31 17.09
C VAL A 229 -12.77 -9.90 18.15
N LEU A 230 -11.57 -10.34 17.76
CA LEU A 230 -10.58 -10.87 18.71
C LEU A 230 -10.08 -9.77 19.64
N ALA A 231 -9.70 -8.62 19.09
CA ALA A 231 -9.28 -7.47 19.87
C ALA A 231 -10.37 -6.99 20.84
N GLY A 232 -11.63 -6.97 20.40
CA GLY A 232 -12.76 -6.54 21.22
C GLY A 232 -13.11 -7.49 22.38
N ILE A 233 -12.71 -8.76 22.32
CA ILE A 233 -12.89 -9.74 23.41
C ILE A 233 -11.68 -9.74 24.35
N GLY A 234 -10.49 -9.43 23.81
CA GLY A 234 -9.23 -9.42 24.55
C GLY A 234 -9.12 -8.24 25.50
N LYS A 235 -8.15 -8.35 26.41
CA LYS A 235 -7.76 -7.27 27.32
C LYS A 235 -6.38 -6.79 26.97
N THR A 236 -6.22 -5.48 26.80
CA THR A 236 -4.92 -4.86 26.58
C THR A 236 -4.04 -5.05 27.82
N ASP A 237 -2.84 -5.59 27.63
CA ASP A 237 -1.81 -5.64 28.67
C ASP A 237 -1.01 -4.32 28.64
N GLU A 238 -1.37 -3.40 29.52
CA GLU A 238 -0.77 -2.07 29.61
C GLU A 238 0.73 -2.11 29.91
N LEU A 239 1.23 -3.09 30.64
CA LEU A 239 2.64 -3.21 30.95
C LEU A 239 3.43 -3.58 29.68
N ILE A 240 2.96 -4.56 28.95
CA ILE A 240 3.56 -4.99 27.68
C ILE A 240 3.47 -3.87 26.65
N LEU A 241 2.33 -3.20 26.53
CA LEU A 241 2.15 -2.07 25.62
C LEU A 241 3.13 -0.94 25.92
N ASN A 242 3.25 -0.54 27.19
CA ASN A 242 4.17 0.54 27.59
C ASN A 242 5.63 0.16 27.32
N GLN A 243 6.04 -1.07 27.61
CA GLN A 243 7.39 -1.55 27.27
C GLN A 243 7.64 -1.54 25.75
N ALA A 244 6.65 -1.92 24.96
CA ALA A 244 6.76 -1.86 23.50
C ALA A 244 6.92 -0.42 23.00
N LEU A 245 6.15 0.52 23.56
CA LEU A 245 6.23 1.94 23.21
C LEU A 245 7.57 2.57 23.62
N GLU A 246 8.11 2.23 24.79
CA GLU A 246 9.42 2.69 25.25
C GLU A 246 10.56 2.18 24.35
N ASN A 247 10.46 0.93 23.88
CA ASN A 247 11.43 0.32 22.98
C ASN A 247 11.22 0.72 21.51
N PHE A 248 10.10 1.34 21.21
CA PHE A 248 9.74 1.81 19.88
C PHE A 248 10.48 3.11 19.55
N ASN A 249 11.81 3.02 19.52
CA ASN A 249 12.67 4.14 19.18
C ASN A 249 12.81 4.24 17.65
N ILE A 250 11.73 4.66 17.00
CA ILE A 250 11.86 5.20 15.65
C ILE A 250 12.46 6.59 15.83
N GLY A 251 13.73 6.76 15.43
CA GLY A 251 14.37 8.05 15.36
C GLY A 251 13.50 9.04 14.56
N PRO A 252 13.85 10.30 14.39
CA PRO A 252 12.97 11.27 13.75
C PRO A 252 12.37 10.65 12.49
N PRO A 253 11.05 10.42 12.48
CA PRO A 253 10.39 9.43 11.60
C PRO A 253 10.32 9.84 10.13
N TYR A 254 10.99 10.90 9.76
CA TYR A 254 10.66 11.61 8.52
C TYR A 254 11.64 11.36 7.37
N GLU A 255 12.64 10.52 7.56
CA GLU A 255 13.69 10.34 6.54
C GLU A 255 13.64 9.00 5.81
N ASP A 256 13.03 7.96 6.40
CA ASP A 256 13.02 6.61 5.82
C ASP A 256 11.61 5.99 5.81
N SER A 257 11.30 5.19 4.80
CA SER A 257 10.11 4.35 4.80
C SER A 257 10.33 3.10 5.66
N LEU A 258 9.28 2.70 6.39
CA LEU A 258 9.27 1.54 7.27
C LEU A 258 8.90 0.25 6.51
N ASP A 259 9.39 -0.89 7.01
CA ASP A 259 8.99 -2.23 6.56
C ASP A 259 8.48 -3.05 7.77
N ILE A 260 7.64 -4.04 7.52
CA ILE A 260 7.11 -4.93 8.58
C ILE A 260 8.23 -5.58 9.41
N LYS A 261 9.36 -5.88 8.79
CA LYS A 261 10.54 -6.46 9.48
C LYS A 261 11.23 -5.53 10.49
N ASP A 262 10.90 -4.23 10.46
CA ASP A 262 11.43 -3.26 11.44
C ASP A 262 10.73 -3.40 12.80
N PHE A 263 9.69 -4.24 12.88
CA PHE A 263 8.89 -4.48 14.08
C PHE A 263 8.96 -5.92 14.52
N ASP A 264 8.87 -6.15 15.84
CA ASP A 264 8.86 -7.47 16.45
C ASP A 264 7.65 -7.61 17.38
N ILE A 265 7.02 -8.78 17.32
CA ILE A 265 5.88 -9.16 18.20
C ILE A 265 6.30 -10.09 19.35
N SER A 266 7.59 -10.35 19.52
CA SER A 266 8.10 -11.29 20.51
C SER A 266 7.75 -10.87 21.95
N PHE A 267 7.57 -9.59 22.19
CA PHE A 267 7.16 -9.04 23.49
C PHE A 267 5.75 -9.51 23.93
N ALA A 268 4.86 -9.81 22.98
CA ALA A 268 3.52 -10.32 23.28
C ALA A 268 3.46 -11.85 23.46
N LYS A 269 4.59 -12.56 23.41
CA LYS A 269 4.68 -14.03 23.33
C LYS A 269 3.88 -14.79 24.40
N GLY A 270 3.75 -14.24 25.61
CA GLY A 270 3.02 -14.86 26.73
C GLY A 270 1.51 -14.68 26.73
N LEU A 271 0.99 -13.80 25.86
CA LEU A 271 -0.44 -13.46 25.83
C LEU A 271 -1.29 -14.52 25.14
N SER A 272 -2.60 -14.53 25.49
CA SER A 272 -3.61 -15.27 24.72
C SER A 272 -3.74 -14.72 23.29
N LEU A 273 -4.47 -15.43 22.42
CA LEU A 273 -4.77 -14.91 21.07
C LEU A 273 -5.49 -13.56 21.17
N GLU A 274 -6.50 -13.47 21.99
CA GLU A 274 -7.37 -12.32 22.16
C GLU A 274 -6.63 -11.13 22.81
N ASP A 275 -5.95 -11.39 23.94
CA ASP A 275 -5.22 -10.33 24.66
C ASP A 275 -4.05 -9.78 23.84
N GLY A 276 -3.32 -10.64 23.12
CA GLY A 276 -2.28 -10.20 22.23
C GLY A 276 -2.82 -9.40 21.04
N THR A 277 -4.00 -9.78 20.50
CA THR A 277 -4.66 -9.02 19.43
C THR A 277 -5.13 -7.64 19.93
N SER A 278 -5.53 -7.53 21.20
CA SER A 278 -5.95 -6.27 21.84
C SER A 278 -4.77 -5.39 22.23
N THR A 279 -3.58 -5.96 22.47
CA THR A 279 -2.39 -5.26 22.96
C THR A 279 -1.54 -4.70 21.81
N LEU A 280 -1.50 -5.41 20.66
CA LEU A 280 -0.73 -5.05 19.47
C LEU A 280 -1.42 -4.00 18.60
#